data_a846caf1e44ecd4aeb062dcd8932878b
#
_entry.id   a846caf1e44ecd4aeb062dcd8932878b
#
_cell.length_a   1.000
_cell.length_b   1.000
_cell.length_c   1.000
_cell.angle_alpha   90.00
_cell.angle_beta   90.00
_cell.angle_gamma   90.00
#
_symmetry.space_group_name_H-M   'P 1'
#
loop_
_entity.id
_entity.type
_entity.pdbx_description
1 polymer ?
#
loop_
_entity_poly.entity_id
_entity_poly.type
_entity_poly.pdbx_seq_one_letter_code
_entity_poly.pdbx_strand_id
1 'polypeptide(L)'
;MKLKSLVYLLMEKCLSPLTDKIVCISEAEKKSAERNHIARKDKLELIPNGIDISAVRNAIPKQRSELGIPDEAFVVGMIGRLSPQKAPDTFIRAAKLIHESIPNSVFIIVGDGEERESVESFAEENDLKLYVTGWTDAPYSYLKVFDVALLLSRWEGFGLAIVEYMAVEKNVVASRTDAIPTCLLYTSDAADD
;
A
#
# COMPACT_ATOMS: atom_id res chain seq x y z
N MET A 1 -18.68 14.58 6.04
CA MET A 1 -18.62 13.12 6.34
C MET A 1 -19.68 12.43 5.50
N LYS A 2 -19.34 11.41 4.69
CA LYS A 2 -20.34 10.72 3.86
C LYS A 2 -21.30 9.94 4.78
N LEU A 3 -22.58 9.87 4.44
CA LEU A 3 -23.62 9.19 5.24
C LEU A 3 -23.23 7.78 5.68
N LYS A 4 -22.59 7.01 4.78
CA LYS A 4 -22.07 5.67 5.08
C LYS A 4 -21.07 5.66 6.25
N SER A 5 -20.15 6.62 6.30
CA SER A 5 -19.14 6.72 7.37
C SER A 5 -19.79 7.01 8.73
N LEU A 6 -20.86 7.81 8.76
CA LEU A 6 -21.62 8.07 9.99
C LEU A 6 -22.34 6.81 10.48
N VAL A 7 -22.94 6.04 9.58
CA VAL A 7 -23.62 4.78 9.92
C VAL A 7 -22.64 3.79 10.53
N TYR A 8 -21.48 3.57 9.93
CA TYR A 8 -20.45 2.68 10.48
C TYR A 8 -19.99 3.15 11.87
N LEU A 9 -19.73 4.45 12.04
CA LEU A 9 -19.34 5.02 13.32
C LEU A 9 -20.39 4.76 14.42
N LEU A 10 -21.66 4.90 14.09
CA LEU A 10 -22.76 4.62 15.03
C LEU A 10 -22.85 3.13 15.36
N MET A 11 -22.68 2.26 14.37
CA MET A 11 -22.67 0.80 14.58
C MET A 11 -21.53 0.40 15.53
N GLU A 12 -20.31 0.89 15.29
CA GLU A 12 -19.16 0.61 16.15
C GLU A 12 -19.42 1.07 17.60
N LYS A 13 -19.97 2.28 17.79
CA LYS A 13 -20.34 2.77 19.13
C LYS A 13 -21.39 1.92 19.80
N CYS A 14 -22.40 1.46 19.07
CA CYS A 14 -23.45 0.60 19.61
C CYS A 14 -22.94 -0.78 20.01
N LEU A 15 -21.95 -1.32 19.28
CA LEU A 15 -21.37 -2.64 19.53
C LEU A 15 -20.27 -2.61 20.60
N SER A 16 -19.61 -1.47 20.79
CA SER A 16 -18.50 -1.30 21.73
C SER A 16 -18.79 -1.74 23.17
N PRO A 17 -20.00 -1.54 23.76
CA PRO A 17 -20.32 -2.06 25.08
C PRO A 17 -20.25 -3.58 25.19
N LEU A 18 -20.55 -4.28 24.08
CA LEU A 18 -20.57 -5.75 23.98
C LEU A 18 -19.18 -6.35 23.70
N THR A 19 -18.15 -5.52 23.53
CA THR A 19 -16.79 -5.92 23.18
C THR A 19 -15.90 -5.79 24.41
N ASP A 20 -15.06 -6.78 24.70
CA ASP A 20 -14.10 -6.72 25.81
C ASP A 20 -12.91 -5.82 25.47
N LYS A 21 -12.31 -6.01 24.30
CA LYS A 21 -11.19 -5.24 23.77
C LYS A 21 -11.40 -4.90 22.30
N ILE A 22 -10.87 -3.77 21.88
CA ILE A 22 -10.79 -3.32 20.49
C ILE A 22 -9.32 -3.12 20.16
N VAL A 23 -8.82 -3.93 19.25
CA VAL A 23 -7.44 -3.84 18.78
C VAL A 23 -7.34 -2.75 17.72
N CYS A 24 -6.44 -1.79 17.94
CA CYS A 24 -6.05 -0.78 16.97
C CYS A 24 -4.69 -1.17 16.39
N ILE A 25 -4.60 -1.25 15.08
CA ILE A 25 -3.38 -1.74 14.38
C ILE A 25 -2.34 -0.63 14.17
N SER A 26 -2.67 0.61 14.53
CA SER A 26 -1.75 1.76 14.49
C SER A 26 -2.12 2.81 15.53
N GLU A 27 -1.15 3.66 15.89
CA GLU A 27 -1.40 4.82 16.74
C GLU A 27 -2.41 5.80 16.12
N ALA A 28 -2.39 5.96 14.80
CA ALA A 28 -3.33 6.80 14.08
C ALA A 28 -4.77 6.29 14.23
N GLU A 29 -4.96 4.97 14.12
CA GLU A 29 -6.25 4.32 14.30
C GLU A 29 -6.74 4.44 15.75
N LYS A 30 -5.87 4.20 16.75
CA LYS A 30 -6.19 4.36 18.17
C LYS A 30 -6.61 5.78 18.48
N LYS A 31 -5.84 6.78 18.03
CA LYS A 31 -6.20 8.21 18.19
C LYS A 31 -7.52 8.55 17.49
N SER A 32 -7.81 7.93 16.35
CA SER A 32 -9.09 8.09 15.65
C SER A 32 -10.24 7.49 16.45
N ALA A 33 -10.08 6.29 17.03
CA ALA A 33 -11.06 5.64 17.87
C ALA A 33 -11.36 6.47 19.15
N GLU A 34 -10.33 7.00 19.79
CA GLU A 34 -10.46 7.89 20.96
C GLU A 34 -11.20 9.18 20.60
N ARG A 35 -10.80 9.86 19.54
CA ARG A 35 -11.40 11.14 19.07
C ARG A 35 -12.87 10.97 18.70
N ASN A 36 -13.21 9.84 18.11
CA ASN A 36 -14.58 9.54 17.72
C ASN A 36 -15.40 8.91 18.86
N HIS A 37 -14.81 8.71 20.05
CA HIS A 37 -15.46 8.06 21.20
C HIS A 37 -16.09 6.71 20.82
N ILE A 38 -15.34 5.85 20.13
CA ILE A 38 -15.79 4.50 19.71
C ILE A 38 -16.00 3.64 20.95
N ALA A 39 -15.04 3.66 21.89
CA ALA A 39 -15.09 2.92 23.13
C ALA A 39 -14.37 3.67 24.26
N ARG A 40 -14.46 3.13 25.48
CA ARG A 40 -13.65 3.59 26.61
C ARG A 40 -12.17 3.30 26.32
N LYS A 41 -11.27 4.17 26.79
CA LYS A 41 -9.83 4.06 26.54
C LYS A 41 -9.20 2.75 27.03
N ASP A 42 -9.70 2.21 28.13
CA ASP A 42 -9.25 0.93 28.72
C ASP A 42 -9.61 -0.29 27.87
N LYS A 43 -10.54 -0.14 26.91
CA LYS A 43 -10.87 -1.16 25.91
C LYS A 43 -10.03 -1.06 24.62
N LEU A 44 -9.39 0.08 24.37
CA LEU A 44 -8.57 0.30 23.17
C LEU A 44 -7.14 -0.20 23.40
N GLU A 45 -6.74 -1.21 22.66
CA GLU A 45 -5.41 -1.80 22.74
C GLU A 45 -4.66 -1.61 21.43
N LEU A 46 -3.41 -1.16 21.52
CA LEU A 46 -2.55 -0.99 20.35
C LEU A 46 -1.76 -2.28 20.14
N ILE A 47 -2.01 -2.94 19.03
CA ILE A 47 -1.24 -4.11 18.57
C ILE A 47 -0.91 -3.86 17.09
N PRO A 48 0.28 -3.30 16.79
CA PRO A 48 0.69 -3.05 15.43
C PRO A 48 0.72 -4.33 14.59
N ASN A 49 0.34 -4.22 13.32
CA ASN A 49 0.46 -5.32 12.38
C ASN A 49 1.93 -5.67 12.14
N GLY A 50 2.19 -6.95 11.93
CA GLY A 50 3.46 -7.47 11.47
C GLY A 50 3.33 -8.19 10.14
N ILE A 51 4.47 -8.52 9.53
CA ILE A 51 4.57 -9.34 8.33
C ILE A 51 5.49 -10.53 8.57
N ASP A 52 5.35 -11.57 7.77
CA ASP A 52 6.35 -12.63 7.69
C ASP A 52 7.51 -12.15 6.79
N ILE A 53 8.53 -11.59 7.42
CA ILE A 53 9.73 -11.09 6.73
C ILE A 53 10.41 -12.21 5.94
N SER A 54 10.40 -13.46 6.47
CA SER A 54 11.01 -14.60 5.80
C SER A 54 10.30 -14.95 4.49
N ALA A 55 8.97 -14.91 4.50
CA ALA A 55 8.18 -15.11 3.27
C ALA A 55 8.49 -14.05 2.21
N VAL A 56 8.62 -12.78 2.61
CA VAL A 56 8.94 -11.68 1.69
C VAL A 56 10.37 -11.83 1.15
N ARG A 57 11.36 -12.06 2.02
CA ARG A 57 12.77 -12.15 1.65
C ARG A 57 13.10 -13.37 0.80
N ASN A 58 12.46 -14.51 1.09
CA ASN A 58 12.74 -15.78 0.40
C ASN A 58 11.89 -15.98 -0.87
N ALA A 59 10.98 -15.07 -1.20
CA ALA A 59 10.22 -15.15 -2.44
C ALA A 59 11.18 -15.19 -3.65
N ILE A 60 10.92 -16.11 -4.58
CA ILE A 60 11.70 -16.20 -5.82
C ILE A 60 11.32 -15.03 -6.72
N PRO A 61 12.27 -14.17 -7.11
CA PRO A 61 11.95 -13.02 -7.96
C PRO A 61 11.48 -13.46 -9.34
N LYS A 62 10.52 -12.77 -9.91
CA LYS A 62 10.23 -12.84 -11.34
C LYS A 62 11.43 -12.35 -12.13
N GLN A 63 11.70 -13.00 -13.26
CA GLN A 63 12.73 -12.52 -14.18
C GLN A 63 12.14 -11.36 -15.01
N ARG A 64 12.93 -10.31 -15.23
CA ARG A 64 12.52 -9.18 -16.10
C ARG A 64 12.18 -9.65 -17.51
N SER A 65 12.92 -10.62 -18.02
CA SER A 65 12.68 -11.25 -19.33
C SER A 65 11.33 -11.97 -19.43
N GLU A 66 10.84 -12.61 -18.35
CA GLU A 66 9.52 -13.25 -18.31
C GLU A 66 8.38 -12.20 -18.41
N LEU A 67 8.65 -10.97 -18.00
CA LEU A 67 7.73 -9.84 -18.03
C LEU A 67 7.93 -8.97 -19.28
N GLY A 68 8.86 -9.33 -20.18
CA GLY A 68 9.21 -8.52 -21.35
C GLY A 68 9.83 -7.17 -20.98
N ILE A 69 10.44 -7.07 -19.79
CA ILE A 69 11.06 -5.84 -19.29
C ILE A 69 12.56 -5.88 -19.63
N PRO A 70 13.09 -4.86 -20.33
CA PRO A 70 14.53 -4.76 -20.57
C PRO A 70 15.32 -4.67 -19.26
N ASP A 71 16.52 -5.25 -19.22
CA ASP A 71 17.34 -5.30 -18.00
C ASP A 71 17.72 -3.90 -17.50
N GLU A 72 17.93 -2.95 -18.41
CA GLU A 72 18.26 -1.56 -18.14
C GLU A 72 17.02 -0.67 -17.83
N ALA A 73 15.81 -1.22 -17.88
CA ALA A 73 14.61 -0.45 -17.60
C ALA A 73 14.53 -0.04 -16.12
N PHE A 74 14.10 1.19 -15.88
CA PHE A 74 13.79 1.68 -14.53
C PHE A 74 12.38 1.26 -14.14
N VAL A 75 12.25 0.36 -13.16
CA VAL A 75 10.97 -0.26 -12.80
C VAL A 75 10.38 0.42 -11.58
N VAL A 76 9.19 0.99 -11.73
CA VAL A 76 8.42 1.60 -10.65
C VAL A 76 7.16 0.77 -10.41
N GLY A 77 6.94 0.34 -9.17
CA GLY A 77 5.84 -0.56 -8.88
C GLY A 77 5.00 -0.20 -7.67
N MET A 78 3.79 -0.74 -7.63
CA MET A 78 2.94 -0.77 -6.44
C MET A 78 2.30 -2.13 -6.26
N ILE A 79 2.05 -2.50 -4.99
CA ILE A 79 1.25 -3.67 -4.63
C ILE A 79 -0.01 -3.20 -3.91
N GLY A 80 -1.17 -3.61 -4.40
CA GLY A 80 -2.43 -3.30 -3.74
C GLY A 80 -3.64 -3.37 -4.65
N ARG A 81 -4.82 -3.21 -4.04
CA ARG A 81 -6.07 -3.17 -4.78
C ARG A 81 -6.13 -1.90 -5.65
N LEU A 82 -6.60 -2.04 -6.89
CA LEU A 82 -6.90 -0.88 -7.74
C LEU A 82 -8.25 -0.28 -7.32
N SER A 83 -8.22 0.48 -6.25
CA SER A 83 -9.40 1.11 -5.62
C SER A 83 -9.11 2.57 -5.26
N PRO A 84 -10.14 3.41 -5.04
CA PRO A 84 -9.96 4.80 -4.64
C PRO A 84 -9.08 4.98 -3.40
N GLN A 85 -9.04 3.99 -2.50
CA GLN A 85 -8.17 4.02 -1.33
C GLN A 85 -6.69 4.01 -1.71
N LYS A 86 -6.30 3.09 -2.57
CA LYS A 86 -4.89 2.89 -2.99
C LYS A 86 -4.42 3.88 -4.04
N ALA A 87 -5.34 4.68 -4.58
CA ALA A 87 -5.09 5.77 -5.53
C ALA A 87 -4.27 5.36 -6.76
N PRO A 88 -4.66 4.32 -7.51
CA PRO A 88 -3.96 3.94 -8.73
C PRO A 88 -4.01 5.04 -9.81
N ASP A 89 -5.01 5.92 -9.77
CA ASP A 89 -5.07 7.13 -10.58
C ASP A 89 -3.92 8.10 -10.28
N THR A 90 -3.51 8.22 -9.03
CA THR A 90 -2.34 9.03 -8.63
C THR A 90 -1.05 8.34 -9.09
N PHE A 91 -0.98 7.01 -8.97
CA PHE A 91 0.16 6.22 -9.45
C PHE A 91 0.37 6.42 -10.95
N ILE A 92 -0.66 6.28 -11.77
CA ILE A 92 -0.51 6.36 -13.24
C ILE A 92 -0.19 7.78 -13.73
N ARG A 93 -0.68 8.82 -13.05
CA ARG A 93 -0.28 10.20 -13.33
C ARG A 93 1.17 10.47 -12.95
N ALA A 94 1.64 9.93 -11.82
CA ALA A 94 3.05 9.99 -11.45
C ALA A 94 3.91 9.22 -12.46
N ALA A 95 3.43 8.08 -12.93
CA ALA A 95 4.10 7.29 -13.97
C ALA A 95 4.34 8.10 -15.25
N LYS A 96 3.37 8.89 -15.69
CA LYS A 96 3.53 9.81 -16.85
C LYS A 96 4.68 10.80 -16.62
N LEU A 97 4.71 11.48 -15.48
CA LEU A 97 5.77 12.44 -15.16
C LEU A 97 7.15 11.79 -15.05
N ILE A 98 7.21 10.57 -14.52
CA ILE A 98 8.44 9.79 -14.47
C ILE A 98 8.90 9.42 -15.87
N HIS A 99 7.99 8.97 -16.74
CA HIS A 99 8.30 8.58 -18.11
C HIS A 99 8.83 9.76 -18.94
N GLU A 100 8.28 10.95 -18.76
CA GLU A 100 8.78 12.18 -19.40
C GLU A 100 10.25 12.48 -19.02
N SER A 101 10.68 12.09 -17.81
CA SER A 101 12.05 12.31 -17.32
C SER A 101 12.96 11.08 -17.54
N ILE A 102 12.38 9.89 -17.54
CA ILE A 102 13.07 8.59 -17.65
C ILE A 102 12.36 7.75 -18.73
N PRO A 103 12.65 7.95 -20.02
CA PRO A 103 11.90 7.29 -21.11
C PRO A 103 11.97 5.77 -21.13
N ASN A 104 12.99 5.14 -20.51
CA ASN A 104 13.10 3.69 -20.37
C ASN A 104 12.40 3.16 -19.10
N SER A 105 11.52 3.95 -18.47
CA SER A 105 10.76 3.49 -17.30
C SER A 105 9.65 2.50 -17.67
N VAL A 106 9.42 1.56 -16.77
CA VAL A 106 8.35 0.55 -16.82
C VAL A 106 7.59 0.57 -15.51
N PHE A 107 6.27 0.43 -15.57
CA PHE A 107 5.38 0.52 -14.43
C PHE A 107 4.70 -0.81 -14.18
N ILE A 108 4.66 -1.24 -12.92
CA ILE A 108 4.03 -2.51 -12.53
C ILE A 108 3.02 -2.25 -11.41
N ILE A 109 1.79 -2.69 -11.61
CA ILE A 109 0.78 -2.76 -10.55
C ILE A 109 0.51 -4.23 -10.25
N VAL A 110 0.82 -4.64 -9.02
CA VAL A 110 0.55 -6.00 -8.55
C VAL A 110 -0.77 -5.99 -7.79
N GLY A 111 -1.82 -6.44 -8.44
CA GLY A 111 -3.18 -6.46 -7.90
C GLY A 111 -4.25 -6.21 -8.94
N ASP A 112 -5.49 -6.18 -8.46
CA ASP A 112 -6.69 -5.96 -9.29
C ASP A 112 -7.69 -5.06 -8.56
N GLY A 113 -8.71 -4.57 -9.25
CA GLY A 113 -9.79 -3.79 -8.66
C GLY A 113 -10.59 -2.98 -9.66
N GLU A 114 -11.55 -2.22 -9.13
CA GLU A 114 -12.54 -1.47 -9.91
C GLU A 114 -11.97 -0.33 -10.76
N GLU A 115 -10.75 0.13 -10.47
CA GLU A 115 -10.10 1.21 -11.24
C GLU A 115 -9.11 0.68 -12.31
N ARG A 116 -9.05 -0.64 -12.54
CA ARG A 116 -8.12 -1.26 -13.49
C ARG A 116 -8.27 -0.70 -14.90
N GLU A 117 -9.48 -0.74 -15.44
CA GLU A 117 -9.78 -0.30 -16.81
C GLU A 117 -9.36 1.16 -17.04
N SER A 118 -9.66 2.03 -16.08
CA SER A 118 -9.30 3.45 -16.19
C SER A 118 -7.78 3.69 -16.16
N VAL A 119 -7.04 2.88 -15.41
CA VAL A 119 -5.58 2.96 -15.31
C VAL A 119 -4.91 2.44 -16.57
N GLU A 120 -5.37 1.30 -17.11
CA GLU A 120 -4.88 0.72 -18.35
C GLU A 120 -5.17 1.66 -19.54
N SER A 121 -6.39 2.23 -19.65
CA SER A 121 -6.72 3.20 -20.70
C SER A 121 -5.84 4.45 -20.63
N PHE A 122 -5.59 4.99 -19.43
CA PHE A 122 -4.71 6.13 -19.27
C PHE A 122 -3.27 5.81 -19.71
N ALA A 123 -2.79 4.60 -19.42
CA ALA A 123 -1.46 4.17 -19.83
C ALA A 123 -1.33 4.08 -21.35
N GLU A 124 -2.33 3.51 -22.03
CA GLU A 124 -2.39 3.43 -23.49
C GLU A 124 -2.42 4.83 -24.15
N GLU A 125 -3.27 5.74 -23.64
CA GLU A 125 -3.37 7.11 -24.14
C GLU A 125 -2.06 7.92 -24.02
N ASN A 126 -1.16 7.52 -23.13
CA ASN A 126 0.10 8.22 -22.83
C ASN A 126 1.36 7.40 -23.17
N ASP A 127 1.24 6.32 -23.95
CA ASP A 127 2.34 5.42 -24.36
C ASP A 127 3.20 4.88 -23.20
N LEU A 128 2.57 4.68 -22.03
CA LEU A 128 3.26 4.16 -20.84
C LEU A 128 3.37 2.63 -20.89
N LYS A 129 4.54 2.10 -20.62
CA LYS A 129 4.75 0.66 -20.44
C LYS A 129 4.24 0.22 -19.07
N LEU A 130 2.96 -0.14 -18.99
CA LEU A 130 2.30 -0.57 -17.77
C LEU A 130 2.01 -2.07 -17.81
N TYR A 131 2.32 -2.75 -16.70
CA TYR A 131 1.92 -4.12 -16.40
C TYR A 131 0.96 -4.15 -15.21
N VAL A 132 -0.26 -4.65 -15.40
CA VAL A 132 -1.19 -4.95 -14.31
C VAL A 132 -1.30 -6.46 -14.21
N THR A 133 -0.80 -7.03 -13.11
CA THR A 133 -0.73 -8.50 -12.95
C THR A 133 -2.10 -9.14 -12.74
N GLY A 134 -3.10 -8.36 -12.31
CA GLY A 134 -4.28 -8.91 -11.69
C GLY A 134 -3.98 -9.46 -10.30
N TRP A 135 -4.95 -10.20 -9.72
CA TRP A 135 -4.74 -10.86 -8.45
C TRP A 135 -3.70 -11.99 -8.59
N THR A 136 -2.83 -12.14 -7.59
CA THR A 136 -1.75 -13.15 -7.59
C THR A 136 -1.46 -13.65 -6.19
N ASP A 137 -1.14 -14.93 -6.07
CA ASP A 137 -0.68 -15.58 -4.83
C ASP A 137 0.81 -15.30 -4.51
N ALA A 138 1.54 -14.73 -5.47
CA ALA A 138 2.97 -14.49 -5.37
C ALA A 138 3.37 -13.01 -5.55
N PRO A 139 2.78 -12.07 -4.78
CA PRO A 139 3.05 -10.63 -4.96
C PRO A 139 4.52 -10.27 -4.72
N TYR A 140 5.17 -10.94 -3.78
CA TYR A 140 6.56 -10.66 -3.40
C TYR A 140 7.57 -11.00 -4.49
N SER A 141 7.23 -11.90 -5.43
CA SER A 141 8.05 -12.21 -6.59
C SER A 141 8.19 -11.02 -7.53
N TYR A 142 7.13 -10.22 -7.66
CA TYR A 142 7.14 -8.98 -8.45
C TYR A 142 7.82 -7.83 -7.71
N LEU A 143 7.65 -7.75 -6.40
CA LEU A 143 8.25 -6.70 -5.57
C LEU A 143 9.76 -6.60 -5.76
N LYS A 144 10.43 -7.75 -5.92
CA LYS A 144 11.88 -7.80 -6.11
C LYS A 144 12.35 -7.22 -7.46
N VAL A 145 11.46 -7.12 -8.45
CA VAL A 145 11.74 -6.53 -9.77
C VAL A 145 11.76 -4.99 -9.72
N PHE A 146 11.09 -4.38 -8.74
CA PHE A 146 11.01 -2.93 -8.61
C PHE A 146 12.36 -2.30 -8.27
N ASP A 147 12.66 -1.15 -8.85
CA ASP A 147 13.73 -0.25 -8.43
C ASP A 147 13.20 0.74 -7.38
N VAL A 148 11.95 1.19 -7.54
CA VAL A 148 11.24 2.04 -6.59
C VAL A 148 9.81 1.49 -6.39
N ALA A 149 9.38 1.43 -5.14
CA ALA A 149 8.03 1.06 -4.76
C ALA A 149 7.21 2.28 -4.30
N LEU A 150 5.98 2.39 -4.78
CA LEU A 150 5.08 3.50 -4.43
C LEU A 150 3.92 3.02 -3.58
N LEU A 151 3.58 3.77 -2.51
CA LEU A 151 2.33 3.64 -1.77
C LEU A 151 1.66 5.02 -1.67
N LEU A 152 0.81 5.34 -2.63
CA LEU A 152 0.18 6.66 -2.78
C LEU A 152 -1.25 6.71 -2.23
N SER A 153 -1.54 5.86 -1.24
CA SER A 153 -2.87 5.72 -0.66
C SER A 153 -3.41 7.04 -0.12
N ARG A 154 -4.73 7.23 -0.27
CA ARG A 154 -5.47 8.37 0.29
C ARG A 154 -5.75 8.21 1.78
N TRP A 155 -5.86 6.97 2.25
CA TRP A 155 -5.97 6.60 3.66
C TRP A 155 -5.46 5.18 3.90
N GLU A 156 -4.86 4.95 5.07
CA GLU A 156 -4.29 3.66 5.48
C GLU A 156 -4.47 3.39 6.96
N GLY A 157 -4.91 2.18 7.30
CA GLY A 157 -4.94 1.73 8.69
C GLY A 157 -3.54 1.48 9.25
N PHE A 158 -2.66 0.85 8.45
CA PHE A 158 -1.27 0.56 8.82
C PHE A 158 -0.30 0.80 7.65
N GLY A 159 -0.55 0.19 6.48
CA GLY A 159 0.33 0.28 5.31
C GLY A 159 1.27 -0.93 5.21
N LEU A 160 0.75 -2.16 5.30
CA LEU A 160 1.55 -3.40 5.23
C LEU A 160 2.51 -3.42 4.04
N ALA A 161 2.08 -2.92 2.87
CA ALA A 161 2.93 -2.87 1.68
C ALA A 161 4.25 -2.12 1.92
N ILE A 162 4.28 -1.07 2.75
CA ILE A 162 5.53 -0.36 3.09
C ILE A 162 6.49 -1.29 3.81
N VAL A 163 6.00 -2.03 4.81
CA VAL A 163 6.84 -2.95 5.58
C VAL A 163 7.37 -4.07 4.69
N GLU A 164 6.54 -4.54 3.74
CA GLU A 164 6.95 -5.51 2.73
C GLU A 164 8.04 -4.95 1.80
N TYR A 165 7.90 -3.70 1.34
CA TYR A 165 8.90 -3.02 0.52
C TYR A 165 10.24 -2.86 1.25
N MET A 166 10.19 -2.45 2.51
CA MET A 166 11.38 -2.29 3.36
C MET A 166 12.05 -3.63 3.67
N ALA A 167 11.29 -4.71 3.85
CA ALA A 167 11.82 -6.05 4.11
C ALA A 167 12.73 -6.58 2.99
N VAL A 168 12.60 -6.06 1.77
CA VAL A 168 13.46 -6.35 0.60
C VAL A 168 14.25 -5.12 0.15
N GLU A 169 14.46 -4.17 1.07
CA GLU A 169 15.37 -3.01 0.87
C GLU A 169 15.01 -2.14 -0.35
N LYS A 170 13.73 -2.03 -0.69
CA LYS A 170 13.30 -1.17 -1.80
C LYS A 170 13.25 0.29 -1.37
N ASN A 171 13.67 1.18 -2.27
CA ASN A 171 13.38 2.59 -2.13
C ASN A 171 11.86 2.81 -2.16
N VAL A 172 11.33 3.52 -1.18
CA VAL A 172 9.88 3.73 -1.03
C VAL A 172 9.54 5.20 -1.15
N VAL A 173 8.54 5.50 -1.98
CA VAL A 173 7.88 6.81 -1.98
C VAL A 173 6.44 6.59 -1.55
N ALA A 174 6.02 7.29 -0.49
CA ALA A 174 4.70 7.10 0.09
C ALA A 174 3.99 8.42 0.39
N SER A 175 2.66 8.41 0.37
CA SER A 175 1.86 9.55 0.79
C SER A 175 1.98 9.76 2.30
N ARG A 176 2.01 11.04 2.73
CA ARG A 176 2.06 11.39 4.15
C ARG A 176 0.64 11.42 4.73
N THR A 177 0.03 10.25 4.89
CA THR A 177 -1.34 10.11 5.42
C THR A 177 -1.43 9.06 6.52
N ASP A 178 -2.33 9.25 7.47
CA ASP A 178 -2.70 8.34 8.56
C ASP A 178 -1.49 7.67 9.25
N ALA A 179 -1.40 6.34 9.19
CA ALA A 179 -0.36 5.55 9.83
C ALA A 179 0.96 5.47 9.03
N ILE A 180 0.98 5.86 7.75
CA ILE A 180 2.14 5.71 6.86
C ILE A 180 3.43 6.33 7.45
N PRO A 181 3.43 7.60 7.92
CA PRO A 181 4.64 8.19 8.50
C PRO A 181 5.17 7.42 9.71
N THR A 182 4.26 6.95 10.58
CA THR A 182 4.64 6.18 11.77
C THR A 182 5.19 4.82 11.39
N CYS A 183 4.61 4.16 10.39
CA CYS A 183 5.06 2.87 9.89
C CYS A 183 6.51 2.95 9.35
N LEU A 184 6.83 4.00 8.58
CA LEU A 184 8.18 4.23 8.07
C LEU A 184 9.21 4.50 9.17
N LEU A 185 8.84 5.20 10.23
CA LEU A 185 9.75 5.51 11.35
C LEU A 185 9.96 4.31 12.28
N TYR A 186 8.89 3.54 12.57
CA TYR A 186 8.94 2.41 13.50
C TYR A 186 9.82 1.26 13.01
N THR A 187 9.97 1.10 11.70
CA THR A 187 10.80 0.05 11.10
C THR A 187 12.26 0.43 10.99
N SER A 188 12.61 1.73 11.01
CA SER A 188 14.00 2.16 11.06
C SER A 188 14.64 1.94 12.44
N ASP A 189 13.87 2.11 13.51
CA ASP A 189 14.38 1.94 14.89
C ASP A 189 14.50 0.44 15.29
N ALA A 190 13.70 -0.44 14.68
CA ALA A 190 13.76 -1.89 14.93
C ALA A 190 14.88 -2.62 14.17
N ALA A 191 15.62 -1.95 13.31
CA ALA A 191 16.75 -2.51 12.57
C ALA A 191 18.10 -2.33 13.32
N ASP A 192 18.11 -1.54 14.38
CA ASP A 192 19.33 -1.20 15.17
C ASP A 192 19.43 -2.02 16.47
N ASP A 193 18.47 -2.91 16.79
CA ASP A 193 18.49 -3.88 17.89
C ASP A 193 18.64 -5.32 17.34
#